data_6234a3ab6bb8f913935649ac2a9251dc
#
_entry.id   6234a3ab6bb8f913935649ac2a9251dc
#
_cell.length_a   1.000
_cell.length_b   1.000
_cell.length_c   1.000
_cell.angle_alpha   90.00
_cell.angle_beta   90.00
_cell.angle_gamma   90.00
#
_symmetry.space_group_name_H-M   'P 1'
#
loop_
_entity.id
_entity.type
_entity.pdbx_description
1 polymer ?
#
loop_
_entity_poly.entity_id
_entity_poly.type
_entity_poly.pdbx_seq_one_letter_code
_entity_poly.pdbx_strand_id
1 'polypeptide(L)'
;VSGRAREAFNLDAESESLRERYGRNTFGDSCLMARRLVEAGTRVVEVIWPKVANSDNHSWDVHVGLSKRMKDQSAPMLDAGFSTLIDDLDERGLLDETLVVGVGEFGRSPEKGVSTSGNNNSADGRDHWPYCYTACIAGAGIKRGYVHGKSDKTGSAPLEDPVHPGELLATLYH
;
A
#
# COMPACT_ATOMS: atom_id res chain seq x y z
N VAL A 1 -11.84 23.49 -11.26
CA VAL A 1 -11.65 22.71 -10.02
C VAL A 1 -12.50 23.37 -8.96
N SER A 2 -13.46 22.65 -8.34
CA SER A 2 -14.33 23.19 -7.30
C SER A 2 -13.47 23.66 -6.10
N GLY A 3 -13.95 24.65 -5.34
CA GLY A 3 -13.24 25.17 -4.16
C GLY A 3 -12.86 24.06 -3.17
N ARG A 4 -13.74 23.07 -2.95
CA ARG A 4 -13.48 21.91 -2.08
C ARG A 4 -12.30 21.07 -2.54
N ALA A 5 -12.20 20.76 -3.83
CA ALA A 5 -11.06 19.99 -4.34
C ALA A 5 -9.73 20.76 -4.21
N ARG A 6 -9.76 22.08 -4.29
CA ARG A 6 -8.56 22.91 -4.08
C ARG A 6 -8.13 22.91 -2.61
N GLU A 7 -9.08 22.97 -1.68
CA GLU A 7 -8.81 22.91 -0.24
C GLU A 7 -8.30 21.54 0.20
N ALA A 8 -8.64 20.47 -0.51
CA ALA A 8 -8.13 19.13 -0.21
C ALA A 8 -6.60 19.05 -0.23
N PHE A 9 -5.92 19.89 -1.03
CA PHE A 9 -4.46 19.94 -1.09
C PHE A 9 -3.80 20.67 0.09
N ASN A 10 -4.57 21.35 0.95
CA ASN A 10 -4.03 22.03 2.12
C ASN A 10 -4.01 21.08 3.33
N LEU A 11 -2.90 20.37 3.52
CA LEU A 11 -2.72 19.45 4.66
C LEU A 11 -2.59 20.17 6.00
N ASP A 12 -2.24 21.45 6.02
CA ASP A 12 -2.13 22.25 7.24
C ASP A 12 -3.50 22.58 7.86
N ALA A 13 -4.58 22.32 7.13
CA ALA A 13 -5.94 22.38 7.67
C ALA A 13 -6.28 21.22 8.62
N GLU A 14 -5.47 20.15 8.62
CA GLU A 14 -5.65 19.01 9.51
C GLU A 14 -4.92 19.21 10.84
N SER A 15 -5.46 18.60 11.90
CA SER A 15 -4.83 18.68 13.22
C SER A 15 -3.44 18.05 13.22
N GLU A 16 -2.55 18.59 14.05
CA GLU A 16 -1.21 18.01 14.22
C GLU A 16 -1.28 16.54 14.65
N SER A 17 -2.20 16.20 15.57
CA SER A 17 -2.36 14.83 16.05
C SER A 17 -2.75 13.85 14.95
N LEU A 18 -3.60 14.25 14.01
CA LEU A 18 -3.96 13.42 12.88
C LEU A 18 -2.77 13.26 11.92
N ARG A 19 -2.08 14.34 11.62
CA ARG A 19 -0.87 14.31 10.77
C ARG A 19 0.23 13.43 11.37
N GLU A 20 0.41 13.43 12.70
CA GLU A 20 1.31 12.52 13.41
C GLU A 20 0.89 11.05 13.27
N ARG A 21 -0.41 10.74 13.37
CA ARG A 21 -0.93 9.38 13.14
C ARG A 21 -0.56 8.87 11.74
N TYR A 22 -0.63 9.71 10.71
CA TYR A 22 -0.19 9.35 9.34
C TYR A 22 1.33 9.22 9.20
N GLY A 23 2.14 9.64 10.21
CA GLY A 23 3.57 9.40 10.30
C GLY A 23 4.47 10.53 9.79
N ARG A 24 3.92 11.70 9.39
CA ARG A 24 4.72 12.88 8.96
C ARG A 24 5.83 12.54 7.94
N ASN A 25 5.51 11.71 6.97
CA ASN A 25 6.43 11.32 5.91
C ASN A 25 5.72 11.35 4.55
N THR A 26 6.47 11.27 3.47
CA THR A 26 5.94 11.40 2.10
C THR A 26 4.76 10.47 1.81
N PHE A 27 4.82 9.20 2.26
CA PHE A 27 3.73 8.25 2.05
C PHE A 27 2.50 8.58 2.91
N GLY A 28 2.71 8.86 4.20
CA GLY A 28 1.63 9.23 5.11
C GLY A 28 0.91 10.50 4.68
N ASP A 29 1.65 11.53 4.30
CA ASP A 29 1.08 12.78 3.77
C ASP A 29 0.30 12.52 2.46
N SER A 30 0.76 11.60 1.62
CA SER A 30 0.05 11.18 0.40
C SER A 30 -1.25 10.43 0.72
N CYS A 31 -1.26 9.56 1.73
CA CYS A 31 -2.47 8.88 2.23
C CYS A 31 -3.47 9.90 2.80
N LEU A 32 -3.01 10.85 3.61
CA LEU A 32 -3.86 11.93 4.11
C LEU A 32 -4.44 12.78 2.98
N MET A 33 -3.64 13.10 1.97
CA MET A 33 -4.11 13.79 0.77
C MET A 33 -5.19 12.97 0.05
N ALA A 34 -4.99 11.66 -0.09
CA ALA A 34 -5.96 10.76 -0.73
C ALA A 34 -7.29 10.78 0.01
N ARG A 35 -7.30 10.67 1.34
CA ARG A 35 -8.52 10.78 2.16
C ARG A 35 -9.24 12.11 1.91
N ARG A 36 -8.52 13.23 1.92
CA ARG A 36 -9.10 14.56 1.68
C ARG A 36 -9.70 14.70 0.28
N LEU A 37 -9.06 14.12 -0.73
CA LEU A 37 -9.57 14.12 -2.09
C LEU A 37 -10.86 13.29 -2.22
N VAL A 38 -10.91 12.12 -1.58
CA VAL A 38 -12.13 11.29 -1.51
C VAL A 38 -13.25 12.07 -0.82
N GLU A 39 -13.00 12.67 0.34
CA GLU A 39 -13.96 13.51 1.07
C GLU A 39 -14.45 14.70 0.24
N ALA A 40 -13.61 15.24 -0.65
CA ALA A 40 -13.99 16.29 -1.60
C ALA A 40 -14.77 15.77 -2.82
N GLY A 41 -15.01 14.47 -2.94
CA GLY A 41 -15.79 13.81 -3.99
C GLY A 41 -14.97 13.30 -5.18
N THR A 42 -13.65 13.15 -5.04
CA THR A 42 -12.83 12.49 -6.06
C THR A 42 -13.10 10.98 -6.03
N ARG A 43 -13.49 10.41 -7.17
CA ARG A 43 -13.93 9.02 -7.26
C ARG A 43 -12.81 8.00 -7.24
N VAL A 44 -11.64 8.35 -7.78
CA VAL A 44 -10.47 7.48 -7.86
C VAL A 44 -9.24 8.31 -7.48
N VAL A 45 -8.49 7.82 -6.50
CA VAL A 45 -7.22 8.40 -6.08
C VAL A 45 -6.18 7.28 -6.06
N GLU A 46 -5.07 7.50 -6.71
CA GLU A 46 -3.94 6.60 -6.68
C GLU A 46 -2.81 7.21 -5.84
N VAL A 47 -2.34 6.46 -4.86
CA VAL A 47 -1.16 6.79 -4.05
C VAL A 47 -0.02 5.90 -4.52
N ILE A 48 0.88 6.47 -5.29
CA ILE A 48 2.06 5.77 -5.77
C ILE A 48 3.17 5.88 -4.73
N TRP A 49 3.90 4.79 -4.51
CA TRP A 49 5.10 4.76 -3.67
C TRP A 49 6.38 4.65 -4.51
N PRO A 50 6.82 5.70 -5.18
CA PRO A 50 8.07 5.69 -5.91
C PRO A 50 9.25 5.91 -4.97
N LYS A 51 10.43 5.54 -5.44
CA LYS A 51 11.66 6.06 -4.86
C LYS A 51 11.76 7.55 -5.21
N VAL A 52 11.85 8.40 -4.20
CA VAL A 52 12.08 9.83 -4.37
C VAL A 52 13.51 10.16 -3.93
N ALA A 53 14.30 10.74 -4.81
CA ALA A 53 15.68 11.11 -4.52
C ALA A 53 15.74 12.13 -3.35
N ASN A 54 16.68 11.92 -2.44
CA ASN A 54 16.91 12.76 -1.26
C ASN A 54 15.71 12.89 -0.31
N SER A 55 14.80 11.91 -0.31
CA SER A 55 13.68 11.84 0.62
C SER A 55 13.72 10.56 1.47
N ASP A 56 12.81 10.46 2.43
CA ASP A 56 12.57 9.27 3.23
C ASP A 56 11.85 8.15 2.42
N ASN A 57 11.33 8.48 1.23
CA ASN A 57 10.54 7.55 0.43
C ASN A 57 11.41 6.64 -0.43
N HIS A 58 11.62 5.42 0.01
CA HIS A 58 12.37 4.38 -0.69
C HIS A 58 11.44 3.41 -1.41
N SER A 59 11.82 3.02 -2.63
CA SER A 59 11.10 2.01 -3.40
C SER A 59 11.04 0.66 -2.66
N TRP A 60 9.96 -0.09 -2.88
CA TRP A 60 9.81 -1.48 -2.47
C TRP A 60 10.67 -2.43 -3.29
N ASP A 61 11.28 -1.95 -4.37
CA ASP A 61 12.23 -2.67 -5.21
C ASP A 61 13.60 -2.79 -4.51
N VAL A 62 13.71 -3.70 -3.55
CA VAL A 62 14.86 -3.81 -2.65
C VAL A 62 15.73 -5.00 -2.99
N HIS A 63 16.73 -4.76 -3.85
CA HIS A 63 17.75 -5.73 -4.20
C HIS A 63 18.95 -5.75 -3.25
N VAL A 64 19.10 -4.73 -2.39
CA VAL A 64 20.21 -4.56 -1.45
C VAL A 64 19.72 -4.00 -0.12
N GLY A 65 20.13 -4.63 0.98
CA GLY A 65 19.81 -4.15 2.33
C GLY A 65 18.33 -4.26 2.70
N LEU A 66 17.64 -5.30 2.23
CA LEU A 66 16.20 -5.51 2.43
C LEU A 66 15.80 -5.43 3.91
N SER A 67 16.44 -6.22 4.77
CA SER A 67 16.05 -6.33 6.18
C SER A 67 16.08 -4.99 6.89
N LYS A 68 17.14 -4.19 6.66
CA LYS A 68 17.26 -2.86 7.25
C LYS A 68 16.22 -1.89 6.72
N ARG A 69 16.02 -1.81 5.39
CA ARG A 69 15.04 -0.91 4.78
C ARG A 69 13.62 -1.24 5.21
N MET A 70 13.26 -2.52 5.23
CA MET A 70 11.93 -2.94 5.66
C MET A 70 11.68 -2.59 7.11
N LYS A 71 12.63 -2.91 8.01
CA LYS A 71 12.47 -2.72 9.45
C LYS A 71 12.46 -1.24 9.85
N ASP A 72 13.39 -0.46 9.30
CA ASP A 72 13.67 0.90 9.81
C ASP A 72 12.90 1.99 9.03
N GLN A 73 12.39 1.67 7.85
CA GLN A 73 11.78 2.67 6.95
C GLN A 73 10.44 2.22 6.36
N SER A 74 10.45 1.28 5.40
CA SER A 74 9.27 1.02 4.56
C SER A 74 8.10 0.44 5.35
N ALA A 75 8.32 -0.54 6.21
CA ALA A 75 7.25 -1.15 6.99
C ALA A 75 6.63 -0.18 8.02
N PRO A 76 7.41 0.57 8.82
CA PRO A 76 6.84 1.58 9.72
C PRO A 76 6.05 2.68 8.99
N MET A 77 6.54 3.15 7.84
CA MET A 77 5.83 4.16 7.04
C MET A 77 4.52 3.61 6.47
N LEU A 78 4.54 2.37 5.95
CA LEU A 78 3.34 1.70 5.46
C LEU A 78 2.33 1.49 6.59
N ASP A 79 2.80 0.96 7.71
CA ASP A 79 1.96 0.68 8.87
C ASP A 79 1.24 1.94 9.34
N ALA A 80 1.96 3.02 9.62
CA ALA A 80 1.37 4.27 10.07
C ALA A 80 0.41 4.87 9.01
N GLY A 81 0.86 5.02 7.75
CA GLY A 81 0.08 5.69 6.72
C GLY A 81 -1.16 4.91 6.29
N PHE A 82 -1.02 3.60 6.07
CA PHE A 82 -2.10 2.77 5.56
C PHE A 82 -3.15 2.44 6.63
N SER A 83 -2.73 2.11 7.86
CA SER A 83 -3.68 1.85 8.96
C SER A 83 -4.46 3.11 9.31
N THR A 84 -3.77 4.26 9.43
CA THR A 84 -4.43 5.53 9.72
C THR A 84 -5.40 5.94 8.60
N LEU A 85 -5.08 5.66 7.34
CA LEU A 85 -6.01 5.91 6.23
C LEU A 85 -7.32 5.14 6.41
N ILE A 86 -7.24 3.86 6.75
CA ILE A 86 -8.42 3.02 6.96
C ILE A 86 -9.22 3.51 8.17
N ASP A 87 -8.54 3.78 9.28
CA ASP A 87 -9.18 4.27 10.51
C ASP A 87 -9.84 5.65 10.29
N ASP A 88 -9.15 6.60 9.64
CA ASP A 88 -9.68 7.95 9.40
C ASP A 88 -10.89 7.94 8.45
N LEU A 89 -10.88 7.05 7.44
CA LEU A 89 -12.05 6.82 6.59
C LEU A 89 -13.21 6.20 7.36
N ASP A 90 -12.96 5.23 8.25
CA ASP A 90 -13.98 4.58 9.09
C ASP A 90 -14.56 5.57 10.11
N GLU A 91 -13.70 6.31 10.82
CA GLU A 91 -14.09 7.35 11.80
C GLU A 91 -14.98 8.44 11.17
N ARG A 92 -14.82 8.71 9.88
CA ARG A 92 -15.62 9.70 9.12
C ARG A 92 -16.84 9.11 8.43
N GLY A 93 -17.06 7.81 8.52
CA GLY A 93 -18.13 7.12 7.79
C GLY A 93 -17.94 7.07 6.29
N LEU A 94 -16.71 7.28 5.79
CA LEU A 94 -16.37 7.23 4.37
C LEU A 94 -15.97 5.84 3.91
N LEU A 95 -15.55 4.96 4.82
CA LEU A 95 -15.05 3.63 4.48
C LEU A 95 -16.15 2.72 3.91
N ASP A 96 -17.39 2.92 4.27
CA ASP A 96 -18.53 2.14 3.76
C ASP A 96 -18.76 2.35 2.24
N GLU A 97 -18.38 3.52 1.74
CA GLU A 97 -18.51 3.90 0.31
C GLU A 97 -17.15 4.03 -0.41
N THR A 98 -16.06 3.68 0.27
CA THR A 98 -14.70 3.80 -0.27
C THR A 98 -13.99 2.45 -0.22
N LEU A 99 -13.58 1.94 -1.38
CA LEU A 99 -12.73 0.77 -1.45
C LEU A 99 -11.27 1.19 -1.42
N VAL A 100 -10.54 0.71 -0.43
CA VAL A 100 -9.10 0.91 -0.28
C VAL A 100 -8.37 -0.35 -0.71
N VAL A 101 -7.43 -0.22 -1.65
CA VAL A 101 -6.65 -1.33 -2.20
C VAL A 101 -5.16 -1.06 -2.03
N GLY A 102 -4.46 -1.93 -1.32
CA GLY A 102 -3.01 -1.96 -1.20
C GLY A 102 -2.44 -3.15 -1.96
N VAL A 103 -1.75 -2.91 -3.06
CA VAL A 103 -1.22 -3.97 -3.93
C VAL A 103 0.07 -3.51 -4.61
N GLY A 104 1.00 -4.45 -4.83
CA GLY A 104 2.15 -4.26 -5.72
C GLY A 104 1.90 -4.93 -7.07
N GLU A 105 2.72 -4.61 -8.05
CA GLU A 105 2.65 -5.19 -9.40
C GLU A 105 2.97 -6.68 -9.43
N PHE A 106 3.83 -7.15 -8.51
CA PHE A 106 4.21 -8.55 -8.28
C PHE A 106 4.84 -8.73 -6.90
N GLY A 107 5.12 -9.97 -6.53
CA GLY A 107 5.80 -10.32 -5.28
C GLY A 107 7.31 -10.26 -5.35
N ARG A 108 7.95 -10.76 -4.29
CA ARG A 108 9.40 -10.85 -4.17
C ARG A 108 9.84 -12.29 -3.99
N SER A 109 11.03 -12.63 -4.52
CA SER A 109 11.57 -13.99 -4.47
C SER A 109 11.51 -14.56 -3.04
N PRO A 110 11.09 -15.82 -2.88
CA PRO A 110 10.97 -16.45 -1.57
C PRO A 110 12.31 -16.59 -0.85
N GLU A 111 13.40 -16.69 -1.61
CA GLU A 111 14.76 -16.79 -1.09
C GLU A 111 15.51 -15.46 -1.27
N LYS A 112 16.32 -15.11 -0.27
CA LYS A 112 17.24 -13.97 -0.33
C LYS A 112 18.47 -14.31 -1.16
N GLY A 113 19.04 -13.30 -1.82
CA GLY A 113 20.28 -13.40 -2.59
C GLY A 113 20.14 -14.11 -3.95
N VAL A 114 18.94 -14.60 -4.28
CA VAL A 114 18.69 -15.28 -5.56
C VAL A 114 18.27 -14.25 -6.61
N SER A 115 18.95 -14.26 -7.76
CA SER A 115 18.57 -13.43 -8.91
C SER A 115 17.61 -14.20 -9.81
N THR A 116 16.44 -13.62 -10.08
CA THR A 116 15.40 -14.18 -10.94
C THR A 116 15.16 -13.34 -12.18
N SER A 117 15.59 -12.07 -12.17
CA SER A 117 15.41 -11.10 -13.27
C SER A 117 16.72 -10.61 -13.88
N GLY A 118 17.86 -11.15 -13.46
CA GLY A 118 19.20 -10.72 -13.90
C GLY A 118 19.73 -9.49 -13.16
N ASN A 119 19.01 -8.96 -12.19
CA ASN A 119 19.49 -7.91 -11.30
C ASN A 119 20.49 -8.48 -10.29
N ASN A 120 21.48 -7.68 -9.91
CA ASN A 120 22.42 -8.06 -8.86
C ASN A 120 21.78 -7.90 -7.49
N ASN A 121 21.44 -9.01 -6.83
CA ASN A 121 20.98 -9.02 -5.45
C ASN A 121 22.16 -9.18 -4.50
N SER A 122 22.17 -8.41 -3.41
CA SER A 122 22.97 -8.75 -2.25
C SER A 122 22.43 -10.01 -1.56
N ALA A 123 23.25 -10.63 -0.69
CA ALA A 123 22.81 -11.76 0.11
C ALA A 123 21.54 -11.46 0.96
N ASP A 124 21.23 -10.19 1.22
CA ASP A 124 20.04 -9.70 1.90
C ASP A 124 19.03 -9.01 0.95
N GLY A 125 19.12 -9.23 -0.34
CA GLY A 125 18.18 -8.72 -1.34
C GLY A 125 17.15 -9.77 -1.74
N ARG A 126 16.02 -9.32 -2.30
CA ARG A 126 15.03 -10.18 -2.97
C ARG A 126 14.71 -9.63 -4.34
N ASP A 127 14.67 -10.49 -5.32
CA ASP A 127 14.35 -10.17 -6.72
C ASP A 127 12.83 -10.23 -6.97
N HIS A 128 12.43 -9.97 -8.19
CA HIS A 128 11.05 -10.02 -8.65
C HIS A 128 10.49 -11.44 -8.65
N TRP A 129 9.22 -11.61 -8.25
CA TRP A 129 8.56 -12.91 -8.21
C TRP A 129 7.07 -12.77 -8.54
N PRO A 130 6.67 -12.97 -9.80
CA PRO A 130 5.29 -12.74 -10.22
C PRO A 130 4.31 -13.85 -9.83
N TYR A 131 4.81 -14.97 -9.30
CA TYR A 131 3.99 -16.18 -9.09
C TYR A 131 3.20 -16.19 -7.79
N CYS A 132 3.56 -15.35 -6.82
CA CYS A 132 2.86 -15.28 -5.53
C CYS A 132 3.04 -13.92 -4.87
N TYR A 133 1.93 -13.26 -4.57
CA TYR A 133 1.91 -12.01 -3.81
C TYR A 133 0.53 -11.76 -3.19
N THR A 134 0.43 -10.77 -2.32
CA THR A 134 -0.78 -10.46 -1.57
C THR A 134 -1.31 -9.08 -1.93
N ALA A 135 -2.64 -8.96 -2.03
CA ALA A 135 -3.34 -7.68 -2.02
C ALA A 135 -4.10 -7.52 -0.70
N CYS A 136 -4.13 -6.29 -0.17
CA CYS A 136 -4.95 -5.91 0.97
C CYS A 136 -6.13 -5.08 0.46
N ILE A 137 -7.35 -5.39 0.91
CA ILE A 137 -8.56 -4.68 0.50
C ILE A 137 -9.38 -4.33 1.75
N ALA A 138 -9.88 -3.11 1.85
CA ALA A 138 -10.73 -2.67 2.93
C ALA A 138 -11.84 -1.74 2.43
N GLY A 139 -12.95 -1.68 3.15
CA GLY A 139 -14.07 -0.79 2.87
C GLY A 139 -15.07 -1.32 1.86
N ALA A 140 -16.05 -0.50 1.48
CA ALA A 140 -17.10 -0.79 0.48
C ALA A 140 -17.75 -2.18 0.63
N GLY A 141 -18.04 -2.60 1.87
CA GLY A 141 -18.70 -3.89 2.14
C GLY A 141 -17.77 -5.11 2.13
N ILE A 142 -16.47 -4.95 1.96
CA ILE A 142 -15.49 -6.04 2.08
C ILE A 142 -15.51 -6.64 3.49
N LYS A 143 -15.50 -7.97 3.56
CA LYS A 143 -15.53 -8.70 4.83
C LYS A 143 -14.28 -8.43 5.66
N ARG A 144 -14.45 -7.75 6.79
CA ARG A 144 -13.35 -7.41 7.70
C ARG A 144 -12.71 -8.65 8.31
N GLY A 145 -11.38 -8.63 8.47
CA GLY A 145 -10.62 -9.71 9.10
C GLY A 145 -10.60 -11.03 8.34
N TYR A 146 -11.01 -11.04 7.07
CA TYR A 146 -11.02 -12.22 6.24
C TYR A 146 -9.71 -12.38 5.47
N VAL A 147 -9.16 -13.59 5.45
CA VAL A 147 -8.03 -13.97 4.61
C VAL A 147 -8.53 -14.95 3.55
N HIS A 148 -8.35 -14.58 2.28
CA HIS A 148 -8.67 -15.41 1.14
C HIS A 148 -7.41 -16.05 0.57
N GLY A 149 -7.47 -17.34 0.32
CA GLY A 149 -6.37 -18.10 -0.24
C GLY A 149 -5.19 -18.30 0.72
N LYS A 150 -4.22 -19.06 0.25
CA LYS A 150 -3.02 -19.40 1.00
C LYS A 150 -1.87 -19.74 0.09
N SER A 151 -0.68 -19.27 0.42
CA SER A 151 0.56 -19.68 -0.25
C SER A 151 1.11 -20.97 0.32
N ASP A 152 2.07 -21.55 -0.38
CA ASP A 152 2.94 -22.58 0.17
C ASP A 152 3.78 -22.04 1.34
N LYS A 153 4.54 -22.90 2.00
CA LYS A 153 5.33 -22.58 3.21
C LYS A 153 6.41 -21.52 2.97
N THR A 154 6.81 -21.32 1.72
CA THR A 154 7.88 -20.38 1.35
C THR A 154 7.36 -19.11 0.69
N GLY A 155 6.06 -19.06 0.37
CA GLY A 155 5.48 -17.95 -0.39
C GLY A 155 5.88 -17.98 -1.87
N SER A 156 6.24 -19.17 -2.39
CA SER A 156 6.68 -19.35 -3.78
C SER A 156 5.51 -19.43 -4.76
N ALA A 157 4.42 -20.06 -4.33
CA ALA A 157 3.25 -20.27 -5.18
C ALA A 157 1.96 -20.26 -4.35
N PRO A 158 0.82 -19.90 -4.94
CA PRO A 158 -0.48 -20.12 -4.32
C PRO A 158 -0.74 -21.60 -4.15
N LEU A 159 -1.26 -22.01 -2.98
CA LEU A 159 -1.58 -23.40 -2.66
C LEU A 159 -3.09 -23.64 -2.60
N GLU A 160 -3.83 -22.71 -2.03
CA GLU A 160 -5.29 -22.77 -1.87
C GLU A 160 -5.92 -21.48 -2.38
N ASP A 161 -7.05 -21.59 -3.06
CA ASP A 161 -7.89 -20.50 -3.54
C ASP A 161 -7.08 -19.34 -4.21
N PRO A 162 -6.33 -19.62 -5.28
CA PRO A 162 -5.56 -18.58 -5.96
C PRO A 162 -6.49 -17.55 -6.58
N VAL A 163 -6.07 -16.28 -6.57
CA VAL A 163 -6.79 -15.18 -7.22
C VAL A 163 -6.00 -14.72 -8.45
N HIS A 164 -6.63 -14.77 -9.60
CA HIS A 164 -6.06 -14.18 -10.81
C HIS A 164 -6.22 -12.64 -10.78
N PRO A 165 -5.26 -11.85 -11.30
CA PRO A 165 -5.38 -10.39 -11.33
C PRO A 165 -6.69 -9.88 -11.95
N GLY A 166 -7.23 -10.58 -12.95
CA GLY A 166 -8.54 -10.26 -13.54
C GLY A 166 -9.72 -10.42 -12.56
N GLU A 167 -9.63 -11.36 -11.63
CA GLU A 167 -10.66 -11.55 -10.58
C GLU A 167 -10.58 -10.45 -9.52
N LEU A 168 -9.37 -10.00 -9.19
CA LEU A 168 -9.19 -8.81 -8.36
C LEU A 168 -9.83 -7.60 -9.04
N LEU A 169 -9.54 -7.36 -10.32
CA LEU A 169 -10.17 -6.27 -11.07
C LEU A 169 -11.70 -6.40 -11.10
N ALA A 170 -12.24 -7.59 -11.32
CA ALA A 170 -13.68 -7.82 -11.27
C ALA A 170 -14.28 -7.43 -9.92
N THR A 171 -13.60 -7.76 -8.82
CA THR A 171 -14.00 -7.36 -7.47
C THR A 171 -14.00 -5.83 -7.29
N LEU A 172 -13.03 -5.12 -7.88
CA LEU A 172 -12.96 -3.65 -7.80
C LEU A 172 -14.08 -2.95 -8.58
N TYR A 173 -14.62 -3.59 -9.62
CA TYR A 173 -15.69 -3.03 -10.45
C TYR A 173 -17.11 -3.51 -10.07
N HIS A 174 -17.23 -4.42 -9.12
CA HIS A 174 -18.52 -4.91 -8.63
C HIS A 174 -19.13 -3.94 -7.63
#